data_5a7f48b31030a287f81ed89c0cae0562
#
_entry.id   5a7f48b31030a287f81ed89c0cae0562
#
_cell.length_a   1.000
_cell.length_b   1.000
_cell.length_c   1.000
_cell.angle_alpha   90.00
_cell.angle_beta   90.00
_cell.angle_gamma   90.00
#
_symmetry.space_group_name_H-M   'P 1'
#
loop_
_entity.id
_entity.type
_entity.pdbx_description
1 polymer ?
#
loop_
_entity_poly.entity_id
_entity_poly.type
_entity_poly.pdbx_seq_one_letter_code
_entity_poly.pdbx_strand_id
1 'polypeptide(L)'
;MIVRIGAGAAVLAACAVAGVAAQSGAPARDPVRVKSDAIHAKVLTLDTHVDMRNGDYGVLTPGQKVDLIKMQQGGMKGVFLAVFVGQRQAFDAAAYKAAYDSAMRQFDALDTLTQKTRPELCAFAASPDEVERVAATGRRVIMTGVENGYAVGEDLANVRAFYDRGARYISLTHSGHNQIGDSSSDRNPPRSGGLSAFGRQVVAEMNRLGMMVDVSHSATTTFWDVVKLSKAPIIASHSGCKAVNDVDRNLDDGQLKAIANNGGVVQIVALGSYLKADSPERAEAIRTLREEIGMRSGGRGRQGGPPAQPLTPEAQAEAQKRRAAYMERMKEIDAKFPPATLKDFADHLDHAVKVAGIDHVGIGTDFDGGGGILGFNDASEAPNVTEELVRRGYSEKNIAKIWGGNLLRVWRDVQQAAGREQKAAR
;
A
#
# COMPACT_ATOMS: atom_id res chain seq x y z
N MET A 1 73.50 13.26 -60.57
CA MET A 1 73.93 14.58 -60.01
C MET A 1 73.64 14.55 -58.52
N ILE A 2 74.72 14.50 -57.77
CA ILE A 2 74.75 14.24 -56.34
C ILE A 2 74.64 15.59 -55.61
N VAL A 3 73.73 15.75 -54.65
CA VAL A 3 73.85 16.80 -53.64
C VAL A 3 73.56 16.22 -52.24
N ARG A 4 74.58 16.27 -51.41
CA ARG A 4 74.59 16.00 -50.00
C ARG A 4 74.04 17.19 -49.28
N ILE A 5 73.18 16.97 -48.25
CA ILE A 5 72.84 17.97 -47.25
C ILE A 5 73.02 17.34 -45.86
N GLY A 6 73.68 18.12 -45.06
CA GLY A 6 74.27 17.73 -43.78
C GLY A 6 73.29 17.57 -42.59
N ALA A 7 73.82 16.92 -41.57
CA ALA A 7 73.20 16.69 -40.28
C ALA A 7 73.19 17.92 -39.41
N GLY A 8 71.99 18.30 -38.94
CA GLY A 8 71.76 19.25 -37.86
C GLY A 8 71.31 18.55 -36.60
N ALA A 9 72.11 18.62 -35.54
CA ALA A 9 71.80 18.09 -34.24
C ALA A 9 70.73 18.99 -33.52
N ALA A 10 69.60 18.44 -33.22
CA ALA A 10 68.60 19.09 -32.39
C ALA A 10 68.73 18.58 -30.94
N VAL A 11 69.03 19.51 -30.03
CA VAL A 11 69.05 19.31 -28.59
C VAL A 11 67.63 19.29 -28.11
N LEU A 12 67.14 18.14 -27.62
CA LEU A 12 65.83 18.00 -26.93
C LEU A 12 65.98 18.35 -25.46
N ALA A 13 65.45 19.55 -25.07
CA ALA A 13 65.26 19.89 -23.67
C ALA A 13 64.00 19.14 -23.14
N ALA A 14 64.21 18.19 -22.25
CA ALA A 14 63.12 17.52 -21.55
C ALA A 14 62.58 18.41 -20.44
N CYS A 15 61.41 19.07 -20.64
CA CYS A 15 60.65 19.69 -19.60
C CYS A 15 59.84 18.58 -18.86
N ALA A 16 60.24 18.22 -17.66
CA ALA A 16 59.44 17.37 -16.77
C ALA A 16 58.26 18.17 -16.26
N VAL A 17 57.09 17.95 -16.86
CA VAL A 17 55.82 18.44 -16.31
C VAL A 17 55.39 17.42 -15.23
N ALA A 18 55.56 17.79 -13.95
CA ALA A 18 55.00 17.09 -12.81
C ALA A 18 53.47 17.28 -12.86
N GLY A 19 52.76 16.35 -13.47
CA GLY A 19 51.28 16.30 -13.43
C GLY A 19 50.82 15.95 -12.03
N VAL A 20 50.34 16.96 -11.28
CA VAL A 20 49.53 16.73 -10.08
C VAL A 20 48.21 16.15 -10.55
N ALA A 21 48.08 14.82 -10.51
CA ALA A 21 46.81 14.14 -10.65
C ALA A 21 45.92 14.52 -9.42
N ALA A 22 45.09 15.53 -9.60
CA ALA A 22 43.98 15.77 -8.69
C ALA A 22 43.07 14.56 -8.72
N GLN A 23 43.21 13.67 -7.74
CA GLN A 23 42.21 12.65 -7.48
C GLN A 23 40.93 13.38 -7.06
N SER A 24 40.03 13.63 -8.01
CA SER A 24 38.63 13.95 -7.71
C SER A 24 37.96 12.69 -7.15
N GLY A 25 38.25 12.44 -5.87
CA GLY A 25 37.54 11.40 -5.12
C GLY A 25 36.07 11.80 -5.04
N ALA A 26 35.19 11.07 -5.72
CA ALA A 26 33.77 11.17 -5.45
C ALA A 26 33.58 11.01 -3.94
N PRO A 27 32.71 11.82 -3.29
CA PRO A 27 32.50 11.70 -1.85
C PRO A 27 32.11 10.24 -1.53
N ALA A 28 32.76 9.68 -0.50
CA ALA A 28 32.46 8.32 -0.05
C ALA A 28 30.96 8.22 0.21
N ARG A 29 30.29 7.23 -0.41
CA ARG A 29 28.86 6.99 -0.18
C ARG A 29 28.63 6.71 1.30
N ASP A 30 27.53 7.23 1.85
CA ASP A 30 27.10 6.95 3.23
C ASP A 30 27.11 5.42 3.47
N PRO A 31 27.85 4.89 4.43
CA PRO A 31 27.93 3.46 4.72
C PRO A 31 26.55 2.83 5.01
N VAL A 32 25.64 3.59 5.60
CA VAL A 32 24.27 3.16 5.85
C VAL A 32 23.54 2.95 4.54
N ARG A 33 23.66 3.90 3.60
CA ARG A 33 23.06 3.78 2.27
C ARG A 33 23.59 2.60 1.50
N VAL A 34 24.91 2.36 1.50
CA VAL A 34 25.52 1.21 0.86
C VAL A 34 24.98 -0.10 1.43
N LYS A 35 24.88 -0.19 2.76
CA LYS A 35 24.33 -1.37 3.43
C LYS A 35 22.84 -1.57 3.09
N SER A 36 22.05 -0.50 3.15
CA SER A 36 20.61 -0.58 2.87
C SER A 36 20.31 -0.94 1.43
N ASP A 37 21.03 -0.40 0.46
CA ASP A 37 20.90 -0.76 -0.95
C ASP A 37 21.17 -2.25 -1.19
N ALA A 38 22.22 -2.81 -0.54
CA ALA A 38 22.54 -4.23 -0.62
C ALA A 38 21.44 -5.12 0.00
N ILE A 39 20.85 -4.71 1.11
CA ILE A 39 19.72 -5.40 1.74
C ILE A 39 18.47 -5.30 0.86
N HIS A 40 18.13 -4.09 0.40
CA HIS A 40 16.93 -3.82 -0.39
C HIS A 40 16.89 -4.64 -1.70
N ALA A 41 18.04 -4.77 -2.35
CA ALA A 41 18.15 -5.59 -3.57
C ALA A 41 17.82 -7.08 -3.34
N LYS A 42 18.11 -7.61 -2.15
CA LYS A 42 17.90 -9.03 -1.81
C LYS A 42 16.50 -9.32 -1.31
N VAL A 43 15.95 -8.45 -0.41
CA VAL A 43 14.68 -8.72 0.25
C VAL A 43 13.50 -8.70 -0.73
N LEU A 44 12.49 -9.49 -0.46
CA LEU A 44 11.24 -9.51 -1.22
C LEU A 44 10.35 -8.35 -0.73
N THR A 45 10.45 -7.22 -1.43
CA THR A 45 9.71 -6.00 -1.10
C THR A 45 8.29 -6.08 -1.61
N LEU A 46 7.33 -6.26 -0.70
CA LEU A 46 5.90 -6.35 -1.01
C LEU A 46 5.15 -5.23 -0.30
N ASP A 47 4.19 -4.64 -0.99
CA ASP A 47 3.19 -3.72 -0.44
C ASP A 47 1.84 -4.41 -0.42
N THR A 48 1.20 -4.43 0.75
CA THR A 48 -0.04 -5.19 0.96
C THR A 48 -1.29 -4.45 0.49
N HIS A 49 -1.20 -3.14 0.26
CA HIS A 49 -2.37 -2.35 -0.11
C HIS A 49 -2.00 -1.12 -0.93
N VAL A 50 -2.43 -1.14 -2.18
CA VAL A 50 -2.32 -0.06 -3.15
C VAL A 50 -3.64 0.03 -3.89
N ASP A 51 -4.30 1.18 -3.90
CA ASP A 51 -5.55 1.34 -4.64
C ASP A 51 -5.34 1.21 -6.14
N MET A 52 -6.16 0.38 -6.76
CA MET A 52 -6.09 0.19 -8.20
C MET A 52 -6.55 1.46 -8.93
N ARG A 53 -5.70 1.97 -9.82
CA ARG A 53 -6.03 3.08 -10.72
C ARG A 53 -6.39 2.59 -12.10
N ASN A 54 -7.28 3.33 -12.78
CA ASN A 54 -7.49 3.15 -14.20
C ASN A 54 -6.28 3.70 -14.96
N GLY A 55 -5.73 2.93 -15.88
CA GLY A 55 -4.63 3.38 -16.73
C GLY A 55 -3.63 2.26 -17.07
N ASP A 56 -2.62 2.63 -17.84
CA ASP A 56 -1.51 1.74 -18.20
C ASP A 56 -0.41 1.83 -17.15
N TYR A 57 -0.25 0.78 -16.37
CA TYR A 57 0.82 0.66 -15.38
C TYR A 57 2.23 0.57 -15.98
N GLY A 58 2.36 0.38 -17.29
CA GLY A 58 3.65 0.34 -17.98
C GLY A 58 4.20 1.70 -18.39
N VAL A 59 3.52 2.81 -18.04
CA VAL A 59 3.94 4.18 -18.31
C VAL A 59 3.93 5.00 -17.05
N LEU A 60 4.84 6.00 -16.97
CA LEU A 60 4.83 6.97 -15.88
C LEU A 60 3.59 7.87 -16.01
N THR A 61 2.69 7.76 -15.05
CA THR A 61 1.47 8.57 -15.00
C THR A 61 1.60 9.63 -13.91
N PRO A 62 1.47 10.93 -14.25
CA PRO A 62 1.53 12.01 -13.27
C PRO A 62 0.48 11.81 -12.16
N GLY A 63 0.94 11.86 -10.91
CA GLY A 63 0.10 11.72 -9.72
C GLY A 63 -0.32 10.27 -9.36
N GLN A 64 -0.01 9.27 -10.18
CA GLN A 64 -0.07 7.86 -9.80
C GLN A 64 1.17 7.52 -8.97
N LYS A 65 0.98 6.81 -7.87
CA LYS A 65 2.08 6.50 -6.94
C LYS A 65 2.72 5.14 -7.22
N VAL A 66 1.96 4.23 -7.80
CA VAL A 66 2.44 2.89 -8.16
C VAL A 66 2.19 2.63 -9.64
N ASP A 67 3.27 2.45 -10.38
CA ASP A 67 3.32 1.88 -11.72
C ASP A 67 4.57 0.97 -11.85
N LEU A 68 4.64 0.18 -12.90
CA LEU A 68 5.72 -0.80 -13.08
C LEU A 68 7.10 -0.14 -13.20
N ILE A 69 7.17 1.10 -13.69
CA ILE A 69 8.41 1.86 -13.83
C ILE A 69 8.90 2.32 -12.46
N LYS A 70 8.02 2.91 -11.64
CA LYS A 70 8.35 3.32 -10.26
C LYS A 70 8.68 2.13 -9.38
N MET A 71 7.93 1.02 -9.51
CA MET A 71 8.28 -0.22 -8.84
C MET A 71 9.68 -0.71 -9.22
N GLN A 72 10.06 -0.58 -10.50
CA GLN A 72 11.40 -0.94 -10.95
C GLN A 72 12.46 0.00 -10.39
N GLN A 73 12.23 1.31 -10.43
CA GLN A 73 13.13 2.34 -9.89
C GLN A 73 13.37 2.16 -8.40
N GLY A 74 12.29 1.90 -7.64
CA GLY A 74 12.35 1.68 -6.20
C GLY A 74 12.65 0.25 -5.77
N GLY A 75 12.91 -0.68 -6.69
CA GLY A 75 13.17 -2.08 -6.33
C GLY A 75 11.99 -2.79 -5.65
N MET A 76 10.77 -2.25 -5.73
CA MET A 76 9.57 -2.87 -5.20
C MET A 76 9.20 -4.08 -6.04
N LYS A 77 9.19 -5.28 -5.44
CA LYS A 77 9.05 -6.55 -6.17
C LYS A 77 7.60 -6.95 -6.37
N GLY A 78 6.69 -6.53 -5.49
CA GLY A 78 5.28 -6.87 -5.65
C GLY A 78 4.34 -5.96 -4.86
N VAL A 79 3.07 -5.92 -5.31
CA VAL A 79 2.00 -5.14 -4.69
C VAL A 79 0.69 -5.90 -4.72
N PHE A 80 -0.13 -5.71 -3.68
CA PHE A 80 -1.55 -5.99 -3.75
C PHE A 80 -2.26 -4.77 -4.34
N LEU A 81 -2.76 -4.89 -5.57
CA LEU A 81 -3.66 -3.91 -6.15
C LEU A 81 -5.07 -4.19 -5.62
N ALA A 82 -5.55 -3.31 -4.77
CA ALA A 82 -6.85 -3.44 -4.13
C ALA A 82 -7.97 -3.12 -5.12
N VAL A 83 -8.90 -4.04 -5.26
CA VAL A 83 -10.18 -3.85 -5.94
C VAL A 83 -11.06 -3.05 -4.98
N PHE A 84 -10.90 -1.72 -5.01
CA PHE A 84 -11.70 -0.82 -4.18
C PHE A 84 -13.11 -0.66 -4.73
N VAL A 85 -14.12 -0.80 -3.85
CA VAL A 85 -15.51 -0.59 -4.20
C VAL A 85 -16.14 0.49 -3.32
N GLY A 86 -16.53 1.58 -3.96
CA GLY A 86 -17.27 2.65 -3.29
C GLY A 86 -18.63 2.16 -2.79
N GLN A 87 -18.96 2.51 -1.55
CA GLN A 87 -20.23 2.15 -0.93
C GLN A 87 -21.29 3.22 -1.19
N ARG A 88 -22.50 2.78 -1.55
CA ARG A 88 -23.71 3.62 -1.54
C ARG A 88 -24.38 3.57 -0.18
N GLN A 89 -25.25 4.55 0.13
CA GLN A 89 -26.10 4.48 1.32
C GLN A 89 -27.27 3.51 1.17
N ALA A 90 -27.52 3.03 -0.05
CA ALA A 90 -28.55 2.04 -0.32
C ALA A 90 -28.03 0.63 -0.03
N PHE A 91 -28.89 -0.18 0.58
CA PHE A 91 -28.63 -1.57 0.93
C PHE A 91 -29.69 -2.44 0.25
N ASP A 92 -29.78 -2.33 -1.07
CA ASP A 92 -30.72 -3.05 -1.91
C ASP A 92 -29.98 -3.86 -3.03
N ALA A 93 -30.69 -4.76 -3.68
CA ALA A 93 -30.12 -5.63 -4.70
C ALA A 93 -29.48 -4.86 -5.87
N ALA A 94 -30.02 -3.70 -6.25
CA ALA A 94 -29.49 -2.90 -7.35
C ALA A 94 -28.16 -2.25 -6.96
N ALA A 95 -28.05 -1.72 -5.73
CA ALA A 95 -26.83 -1.12 -5.20
C ALA A 95 -25.72 -2.18 -5.02
N TYR A 96 -26.05 -3.35 -4.49
CA TYR A 96 -25.12 -4.47 -4.35
C TYR A 96 -24.65 -5.00 -5.69
N LYS A 97 -25.57 -5.16 -6.65
CA LYS A 97 -25.20 -5.57 -8.02
C LYS A 97 -24.23 -4.58 -8.67
N ALA A 98 -24.49 -3.29 -8.53
CA ALA A 98 -23.60 -2.27 -9.08
C ALA A 98 -22.20 -2.30 -8.45
N ALA A 99 -22.12 -2.59 -7.14
CA ALA A 99 -20.86 -2.77 -6.42
C ALA A 99 -20.09 -4.01 -6.88
N TYR A 100 -20.79 -5.15 -6.98
CA TYR A 100 -20.25 -6.40 -7.54
C TYR A 100 -19.71 -6.21 -8.95
N ASP A 101 -20.52 -5.63 -9.85
CA ASP A 101 -20.13 -5.38 -11.25
C ASP A 101 -18.91 -4.44 -11.32
N SER A 102 -18.79 -3.48 -10.38
CA SER A 102 -17.62 -2.62 -10.28
C SER A 102 -16.35 -3.39 -9.90
N ALA A 103 -16.46 -4.32 -8.94
CA ALA A 103 -15.36 -5.20 -8.57
C ALA A 103 -14.93 -6.08 -9.76
N MET A 104 -15.88 -6.69 -10.45
CA MET A 104 -15.60 -7.57 -11.58
C MET A 104 -14.87 -6.85 -12.71
N ARG A 105 -15.25 -5.61 -13.03
CA ARG A 105 -14.52 -4.80 -14.04
C ARG A 105 -13.07 -4.51 -13.64
N GLN A 106 -12.79 -4.34 -12.37
CA GLN A 106 -11.42 -4.14 -11.88
C GLN A 106 -10.60 -5.44 -11.97
N PHE A 107 -11.19 -6.60 -11.68
CA PHE A 107 -10.54 -7.88 -11.95
C PHE A 107 -10.23 -8.08 -13.44
N ASP A 108 -11.15 -7.69 -14.35
CA ASP A 108 -10.92 -7.76 -15.81
C ASP A 108 -9.74 -6.84 -16.23
N ALA A 109 -9.58 -5.69 -15.58
CA ALA A 109 -8.44 -4.80 -15.81
C ALA A 109 -7.13 -5.41 -15.30
N LEU A 110 -7.13 -6.11 -14.16
CA LEU A 110 -5.95 -6.85 -13.66
C LEU A 110 -5.52 -7.98 -14.61
N ASP A 111 -6.49 -8.76 -15.10
CA ASP A 111 -6.23 -9.79 -16.12
C ASP A 111 -5.63 -9.17 -17.38
N THR A 112 -6.19 -8.04 -17.81
CA THR A 112 -5.69 -7.31 -18.98
C THR A 112 -4.26 -6.82 -18.76
N LEU A 113 -3.95 -6.23 -17.61
CA LEU A 113 -2.61 -5.77 -17.26
C LEU A 113 -1.58 -6.90 -17.33
N THR A 114 -1.88 -8.02 -16.67
CA THR A 114 -0.91 -9.09 -16.44
C THR A 114 -0.79 -10.09 -17.59
N GLN A 115 -1.83 -10.22 -18.43
CA GLN A 115 -1.88 -11.22 -19.51
C GLN A 115 -1.75 -10.62 -20.89
N LYS A 116 -2.11 -9.32 -21.09
CA LYS A 116 -2.17 -8.71 -22.43
C LYS A 116 -1.30 -7.47 -22.55
N THR A 117 -1.38 -6.55 -21.59
CA THR A 117 -0.75 -5.24 -21.74
C THR A 117 0.73 -5.26 -21.39
N ARG A 118 1.12 -5.91 -20.28
CA ARG A 118 2.51 -5.92 -19.77
C ARG A 118 2.95 -7.29 -19.23
N PRO A 119 2.69 -8.40 -19.92
CA PRO A 119 3.04 -9.74 -19.42
C PRO A 119 4.56 -9.95 -19.29
N GLU A 120 5.36 -9.15 -19.99
CA GLU A 120 6.82 -9.17 -19.91
C GLU A 120 7.37 -8.44 -18.66
N LEU A 121 6.61 -7.49 -18.10
CA LEU A 121 7.04 -6.68 -16.95
C LEU A 121 6.45 -7.17 -15.62
N CYS A 122 5.25 -7.75 -15.66
CA CYS A 122 4.57 -8.22 -14.44
C CYS A 122 3.85 -9.55 -14.67
N ALA A 123 3.50 -10.21 -13.58
CA ALA A 123 2.63 -11.39 -13.60
C ALA A 123 1.78 -11.44 -12.35
N PHE A 124 0.60 -12.03 -12.48
CA PHE A 124 -0.32 -12.27 -11.38
C PHE A 124 0.17 -13.43 -10.52
N ALA A 125 -0.05 -13.33 -9.20
CA ALA A 125 0.22 -14.38 -8.24
C ALA A 125 -0.94 -14.49 -7.23
N ALA A 126 -1.42 -15.70 -7.04
CA ALA A 126 -2.53 -16.04 -6.14
C ALA A 126 -2.13 -16.99 -5.01
N SER A 127 -0.84 -17.18 -4.81
CA SER A 127 -0.28 -17.95 -3.69
C SER A 127 1.13 -17.47 -3.34
N PRO A 128 1.61 -17.68 -2.10
CA PRO A 128 2.97 -17.32 -1.71
C PRO A 128 4.06 -17.92 -2.61
N ASP A 129 3.89 -19.17 -3.03
CA ASP A 129 4.86 -19.86 -3.90
C ASP A 129 4.88 -19.25 -5.32
N GLU A 130 3.73 -18.76 -5.80
CA GLU A 130 3.66 -18.00 -7.04
C GLU A 130 4.33 -16.65 -6.92
N VAL A 131 4.17 -15.96 -5.78
CA VAL A 131 4.86 -14.69 -5.50
C VAL A 131 6.37 -14.88 -5.61
N GLU A 132 6.92 -15.88 -4.93
CA GLU A 132 8.35 -16.15 -4.94
C GLU A 132 8.83 -16.56 -6.34
N ARG A 133 8.08 -17.39 -7.06
CA ARG A 133 8.37 -17.82 -8.42
C ARG A 133 8.39 -16.66 -9.42
N VAL A 134 7.37 -15.79 -9.37
CA VAL A 134 7.30 -14.62 -10.26
C VAL A 134 8.42 -13.62 -9.95
N ALA A 135 8.65 -13.33 -8.67
CA ALA A 135 9.73 -12.43 -8.25
C ALA A 135 11.12 -12.92 -8.71
N ALA A 136 11.36 -14.24 -8.69
CA ALA A 136 12.60 -14.86 -9.16
C ALA A 136 12.85 -14.64 -10.66
N THR A 137 11.80 -14.37 -11.47
CA THR A 137 11.95 -14.03 -12.90
C THR A 137 12.35 -12.58 -13.15
N GLY A 138 12.36 -11.73 -12.12
CA GLY A 138 12.58 -10.28 -12.23
C GLY A 138 11.34 -9.49 -12.60
N ARG A 139 10.21 -10.13 -12.93
CA ARG A 139 8.93 -9.46 -13.16
C ARG A 139 8.34 -8.96 -11.84
N ARG A 140 7.52 -7.91 -11.93
CA ARG A 140 6.76 -7.39 -10.79
C ARG A 140 5.59 -8.32 -10.48
N VAL A 141 5.40 -8.60 -9.20
CA VAL A 141 4.32 -9.49 -8.73
C VAL A 141 3.07 -8.64 -8.50
N ILE A 142 2.00 -8.98 -9.18
CA ILE A 142 0.68 -8.39 -8.98
C ILE A 142 -0.17 -9.38 -8.21
N MET A 143 -0.65 -8.96 -7.06
CA MET A 143 -1.60 -9.68 -6.21
C MET A 143 -2.85 -8.82 -6.07
N THR A 144 -3.95 -9.37 -5.56
CA THR A 144 -5.16 -8.57 -5.35
C THR A 144 -5.96 -9.02 -4.13
N GLY A 145 -6.65 -8.05 -3.55
CA GLY A 145 -7.70 -8.21 -2.54
C GLY A 145 -8.86 -7.29 -2.88
N VAL A 146 -10.00 -7.50 -2.21
CA VAL A 146 -11.16 -6.61 -2.33
C VAL A 146 -11.18 -5.66 -1.15
N GLU A 147 -11.25 -4.37 -1.42
CA GLU A 147 -11.47 -3.38 -0.38
C GLU A 147 -12.94 -2.95 -0.37
N ASN A 148 -13.54 -3.13 0.80
CA ASN A 148 -14.95 -2.96 1.13
C ASN A 148 -15.83 -4.16 0.77
N GLY A 149 -16.10 -4.98 1.77
CA GLY A 149 -16.99 -6.13 1.68
C GLY A 149 -18.45 -5.80 1.28
N TYR A 150 -18.79 -4.52 1.16
CA TYR A 150 -20.06 -4.09 0.57
C TYR A 150 -20.30 -4.71 -0.81
N ALA A 151 -19.23 -4.95 -1.58
CA ALA A 151 -19.30 -5.61 -2.90
C ALA A 151 -19.78 -7.07 -2.83
N VAL A 152 -19.70 -7.73 -1.68
CA VAL A 152 -20.24 -9.09 -1.49
C VAL A 152 -21.77 -9.10 -1.59
N GLY A 153 -22.42 -7.96 -1.33
CA GLY A 153 -23.87 -7.90 -1.26
C GLY A 153 -24.40 -8.80 -0.14
N GLU A 154 -25.53 -9.44 -0.36
CA GLU A 154 -26.14 -10.41 0.55
C GLU A 154 -26.05 -11.86 -0.01
N ASP A 155 -25.17 -12.08 -0.98
CA ASP A 155 -24.91 -13.40 -1.56
C ASP A 155 -23.53 -13.90 -1.19
N LEU A 156 -23.48 -14.93 -0.33
CA LEU A 156 -22.22 -15.53 0.14
C LEU A 156 -21.38 -16.13 -1.01
N ALA A 157 -22.02 -16.53 -2.14
CA ALA A 157 -21.33 -17.06 -3.31
C ALA A 157 -20.37 -16.02 -3.94
N ASN A 158 -20.61 -14.72 -3.71
CA ASN A 158 -19.72 -13.66 -4.21
C ASN A 158 -18.34 -13.66 -3.54
N VAL A 159 -18.21 -14.16 -2.31
CA VAL A 159 -16.91 -14.37 -1.67
C VAL A 159 -16.09 -15.38 -2.47
N ARG A 160 -16.73 -16.49 -2.87
CA ARG A 160 -16.10 -17.51 -3.71
C ARG A 160 -15.78 -16.96 -5.11
N ALA A 161 -16.68 -16.19 -5.71
CA ALA A 161 -16.44 -15.58 -7.01
C ALA A 161 -15.21 -14.65 -7.00
N PHE A 162 -15.03 -13.84 -5.96
CA PHE A 162 -13.84 -13.00 -5.82
C PHE A 162 -12.57 -13.83 -5.58
N TYR A 163 -12.65 -14.91 -4.80
CA TYR A 163 -11.54 -15.83 -4.62
C TYR A 163 -11.08 -16.46 -5.94
N ASP A 164 -12.03 -16.90 -6.76
CA ASP A 164 -11.77 -17.51 -8.07
C ASP A 164 -11.18 -16.49 -9.08
N ARG A 165 -11.47 -15.18 -8.91
CA ARG A 165 -10.82 -14.08 -9.62
C ARG A 165 -9.44 -13.71 -9.08
N GLY A 166 -8.98 -14.40 -8.05
CA GLY A 166 -7.66 -14.26 -7.48
C GLY A 166 -7.56 -13.35 -6.25
N ALA A 167 -8.65 -12.81 -5.72
CA ALA A 167 -8.61 -12.08 -4.46
C ALA A 167 -8.14 -12.99 -3.32
N ARG A 168 -7.24 -12.48 -2.48
CA ARG A 168 -6.67 -13.23 -1.36
C ARG A 168 -6.93 -12.59 -0.01
N TYR A 169 -7.55 -11.42 0.00
CA TYR A 169 -8.22 -10.87 1.19
C TYR A 169 -9.50 -10.12 0.80
N ILE A 170 -10.36 -9.89 1.77
CA ILE A 170 -11.45 -8.91 1.72
C ILE A 170 -11.38 -8.10 3.00
N SER A 171 -11.28 -6.76 2.90
CA SER A 171 -11.57 -5.89 4.04
C SER A 171 -13.08 -5.80 4.25
N LEU A 172 -13.51 -6.15 5.46
CA LEU A 172 -14.93 -6.36 5.76
C LEU A 172 -15.76 -5.09 5.59
N THR A 173 -15.16 -3.94 5.90
CA THR A 173 -15.75 -2.60 5.80
C THR A 173 -14.79 -1.63 5.14
N HIS A 174 -15.28 -0.44 4.77
CA HIS A 174 -14.47 0.73 4.46
C HIS A 174 -14.92 1.90 5.34
N SER A 175 -15.20 3.08 4.78
CA SER A 175 -15.58 4.27 5.58
C SER A 175 -17.02 4.24 6.13
N GLY A 176 -17.86 3.30 5.69
CA GLY A 176 -19.25 3.17 6.11
C GLY A 176 -19.57 1.81 6.70
N HIS A 177 -20.50 1.78 7.67
CA HIS A 177 -21.14 0.55 8.11
C HIS A 177 -21.81 -0.14 6.93
N ASN A 178 -21.66 -1.45 6.80
CA ASN A 178 -22.28 -2.20 5.71
C ASN A 178 -23.01 -3.46 6.23
N GLN A 179 -23.47 -4.33 5.33
CA GLN A 179 -24.20 -5.54 5.69
C GLN A 179 -23.35 -6.60 6.39
N ILE A 180 -22.01 -6.46 6.36
CA ILE A 180 -21.09 -7.40 7.01
C ILE A 180 -20.80 -6.96 8.45
N GLY A 181 -20.55 -5.65 8.67
CA GLY A 181 -20.22 -5.15 9.99
C GLY A 181 -20.05 -3.65 10.05
N ASP A 182 -19.61 -3.17 11.21
CA ASP A 182 -19.44 -1.76 11.48
C ASP A 182 -18.03 -1.27 11.20
N SER A 183 -17.95 -0.06 10.63
CA SER A 183 -16.70 0.65 10.28
C SER A 183 -16.22 1.54 11.39
N SER A 184 -14.90 1.71 11.54
CA SER A 184 -14.28 2.64 12.49
C SER A 184 -14.46 4.11 12.10
N SER A 185 -14.77 4.38 10.83
CA SER A 185 -14.82 5.76 10.28
C SER A 185 -16.23 6.30 10.07
N ASP A 186 -17.27 5.47 10.19
CA ASP A 186 -18.65 5.91 10.07
C ASP A 186 -19.06 6.72 11.29
N ARG A 187 -19.69 7.86 11.06
CA ARG A 187 -20.20 8.75 12.11
C ARG A 187 -21.67 8.48 12.46
N ASN A 188 -22.33 7.59 11.70
CA ASN A 188 -23.68 7.15 12.02
C ASN A 188 -23.65 6.14 13.18
N PRO A 189 -24.79 5.95 13.87
CA PRO A 189 -24.89 4.88 14.87
C PRO A 189 -24.52 3.52 14.28
N PRO A 190 -23.89 2.63 15.07
CA PRO A 190 -23.55 1.28 14.63
C PRO A 190 -24.76 0.54 14.03
N ARG A 191 -24.56 -0.14 12.92
CA ARG A 191 -25.62 -0.88 12.24
C ARG A 191 -25.85 -2.27 12.88
N SER A 192 -24.79 -2.91 13.34
CA SER A 192 -24.80 -4.28 13.82
C SER A 192 -24.23 -4.42 15.24
N GLY A 193 -23.53 -3.41 15.76
CA GLY A 193 -22.81 -3.48 17.02
C GLY A 193 -21.55 -4.37 16.94
N GLY A 194 -21.06 -4.64 15.76
CA GLY A 194 -19.94 -5.50 15.42
C GLY A 194 -20.19 -6.25 14.11
N LEU A 195 -19.87 -7.55 14.03
CA LEU A 195 -20.23 -8.39 12.88
C LEU A 195 -21.74 -8.68 12.88
N SER A 196 -22.38 -8.46 11.72
CA SER A 196 -23.74 -8.94 11.48
C SER A 196 -23.82 -10.48 11.43
N ALA A 197 -25.03 -11.05 11.40
CA ALA A 197 -25.22 -12.49 11.18
C ALA A 197 -24.64 -12.91 9.81
N PHE A 198 -24.82 -12.10 8.77
CA PHE A 198 -24.23 -12.34 7.45
C PHE A 198 -22.70 -12.18 7.47
N GLY A 199 -22.17 -11.18 8.17
CA GLY A 199 -20.74 -10.98 8.33
C GLY A 199 -20.02 -12.18 8.97
N ARG A 200 -20.66 -12.85 9.92
CA ARG A 200 -20.13 -14.11 10.49
C ARG A 200 -20.03 -15.22 9.45
N GLN A 201 -20.98 -15.34 8.54
CA GLN A 201 -20.94 -16.30 7.44
C GLN A 201 -19.83 -15.94 6.44
N VAL A 202 -19.65 -14.64 6.13
CA VAL A 202 -18.57 -14.16 5.26
C VAL A 202 -17.20 -14.54 5.84
N VAL A 203 -16.95 -14.27 7.13
CA VAL A 203 -15.68 -14.64 7.78
C VAL A 203 -15.46 -16.16 7.76
N ALA A 204 -16.49 -16.96 8.03
CA ALA A 204 -16.40 -18.42 7.95
C ALA A 204 -16.08 -18.90 6.54
N GLU A 205 -16.72 -18.35 5.51
CA GLU A 205 -16.46 -18.69 4.12
C GLU A 205 -15.04 -18.29 3.67
N MET A 206 -14.54 -17.10 4.09
CA MET A 206 -13.18 -16.69 3.83
C MET A 206 -12.17 -17.67 4.44
N ASN A 207 -12.38 -18.10 5.69
CA ASN A 207 -11.54 -19.11 6.34
C ASN A 207 -11.57 -20.44 5.55
N ARG A 208 -12.77 -20.90 5.15
CA ARG A 208 -12.96 -22.14 4.38
C ARG A 208 -12.23 -22.11 3.03
N LEU A 209 -12.18 -20.95 2.38
CA LEU A 209 -11.49 -20.74 1.09
C LEU A 209 -9.98 -20.57 1.23
N GLY A 210 -9.47 -20.23 2.41
CA GLY A 210 -8.07 -19.85 2.58
C GLY A 210 -7.80 -18.40 2.13
N MET A 211 -8.81 -17.53 2.31
CA MET A 211 -8.74 -16.11 2.07
C MET A 211 -8.48 -15.38 3.38
N MET A 212 -7.52 -14.47 3.42
CA MET A 212 -7.19 -13.67 4.60
C MET A 212 -8.34 -12.72 4.94
N VAL A 213 -8.77 -12.70 6.20
CA VAL A 213 -9.74 -11.73 6.69
C VAL A 213 -9.01 -10.45 7.05
N ASP A 214 -9.35 -9.35 6.38
CA ASP A 214 -8.74 -8.05 6.61
C ASP A 214 -9.64 -7.19 7.51
N VAL A 215 -9.09 -6.78 8.65
CA VAL A 215 -9.78 -5.95 9.67
C VAL A 215 -9.44 -4.46 9.56
N SER A 216 -8.68 -4.04 8.55
CA SER A 216 -8.53 -2.61 8.26
C SER A 216 -9.91 -1.98 8.06
N HIS A 217 -10.12 -0.75 8.55
CA HIS A 217 -11.40 -0.04 8.57
C HIS A 217 -12.47 -0.58 9.53
N SER A 218 -12.29 -1.73 10.14
CA SER A 218 -13.29 -2.30 11.04
C SER A 218 -13.41 -1.53 12.35
N ALA A 219 -14.64 -1.31 12.83
CA ALA A 219 -14.87 -0.80 14.17
C ALA A 219 -14.26 -1.76 15.21
N THR A 220 -13.91 -1.24 16.39
CA THR A 220 -13.35 -2.05 17.48
C THR A 220 -14.23 -3.25 17.82
N THR A 221 -15.56 -3.11 17.81
CA THR A 221 -16.49 -4.22 18.05
C THR A 221 -16.41 -5.28 16.94
N THR A 222 -16.38 -4.86 15.67
CA THR A 222 -16.22 -5.77 14.52
C THR A 222 -14.89 -6.49 14.59
N PHE A 223 -13.81 -5.79 14.92
CA PHE A 223 -12.48 -6.38 15.11
C PHE A 223 -12.49 -7.52 16.13
N TRP A 224 -13.04 -7.27 17.32
CA TRP A 224 -13.07 -8.28 18.38
C TRP A 224 -13.99 -9.46 18.07
N ASP A 225 -15.08 -9.25 17.33
CA ASP A 225 -15.90 -10.35 16.83
C ASP A 225 -15.13 -11.22 15.82
N VAL A 226 -14.34 -10.61 14.93
CA VAL A 226 -13.48 -11.35 13.98
C VAL A 226 -12.42 -12.16 14.71
N VAL A 227 -11.72 -11.57 15.69
CA VAL A 227 -10.71 -12.28 16.50
C VAL A 227 -11.28 -13.50 17.20
N LYS A 228 -12.50 -13.40 17.71
CA LYS A 228 -13.19 -14.52 18.37
C LYS A 228 -13.64 -15.61 17.39
N LEU A 229 -14.00 -15.23 16.18
CA LEU A 229 -14.63 -16.12 15.20
C LEU A 229 -13.62 -16.78 14.26
N SER A 230 -12.58 -16.05 13.82
CA SER A 230 -11.65 -16.52 12.79
C SER A 230 -10.85 -17.72 13.29
N LYS A 231 -10.84 -18.78 12.49
CA LYS A 231 -10.05 -20.00 12.71
C LYS A 231 -8.68 -19.95 12.01
N ALA A 232 -8.43 -18.89 11.28
CA ALA A 232 -7.19 -18.61 10.58
C ALA A 232 -6.59 -17.29 11.04
N PRO A 233 -5.28 -17.06 10.85
CA PRO A 233 -4.67 -15.76 11.06
C PRO A 233 -5.37 -14.65 10.30
N ILE A 234 -5.52 -13.47 10.93
CA ILE A 234 -6.13 -12.28 10.32
C ILE A 234 -5.06 -11.26 9.92
N ILE A 235 -5.42 -10.33 9.06
CA ILE A 235 -4.54 -9.23 8.68
C ILE A 235 -5.21 -7.88 8.96
N ALA A 236 -4.39 -6.85 9.18
CA ALA A 236 -4.78 -5.47 8.94
C ALA A 236 -3.94 -4.99 7.75
N SER A 237 -4.53 -4.92 6.57
CA SER A 237 -3.81 -4.68 5.30
C SER A 237 -3.15 -3.30 5.23
N HIS A 238 -3.71 -2.28 5.93
CA HIS A 238 -3.20 -0.93 6.01
C HIS A 238 -3.78 -0.20 7.23
N SER A 239 -3.05 -0.18 8.34
CA SER A 239 -3.47 0.47 9.59
C SER A 239 -2.29 1.11 10.30
N GLY A 240 -2.55 2.08 11.18
CA GLY A 240 -1.54 2.68 12.05
C GLY A 240 -1.68 2.22 13.50
N CYS A 241 -0.89 2.81 14.39
CA CYS A 241 -0.89 2.55 15.83
C CYS A 241 -1.55 3.71 16.57
N LYS A 242 -2.61 3.42 17.33
CA LYS A 242 -3.38 4.43 18.07
C LYS A 242 -2.56 5.11 19.17
N ALA A 243 -1.63 4.39 19.78
CA ALA A 243 -0.71 4.93 20.79
C ALA A 243 0.29 5.96 20.24
N VAL A 244 0.55 5.96 18.91
CA VAL A 244 1.41 6.96 18.25
C VAL A 244 0.60 8.15 17.75
N ASN A 245 -0.56 7.88 17.13
CA ASN A 245 -1.50 8.90 16.70
C ASN A 245 -2.94 8.43 16.94
N ASP A 246 -3.63 9.08 17.89
CA ASP A 246 -4.97 8.68 18.35
C ASP A 246 -6.05 9.10 17.36
N VAL A 247 -6.26 8.23 16.37
CA VAL A 247 -7.39 8.31 15.42
C VAL A 247 -8.15 6.98 15.37
N ASP A 248 -9.46 7.04 15.12
CA ASP A 248 -10.33 5.85 15.14
C ASP A 248 -9.95 4.77 14.12
N ARG A 249 -9.17 5.14 13.11
CA ARG A 249 -8.69 4.27 12.04
C ARG A 249 -7.47 3.43 12.45
N ASN A 250 -6.78 3.83 13.51
CA ASN A 250 -5.59 3.16 14.04
C ASN A 250 -5.96 2.10 15.08
N LEU A 251 -5.13 1.06 15.15
CA LEU A 251 -5.27 -0.04 16.09
C LEU A 251 -4.65 0.31 17.44
N ASP A 252 -5.35 -0.01 18.53
CA ASP A 252 -4.79 0.09 19.87
C ASP A 252 -3.85 -1.09 20.20
N ASP A 253 -3.11 -1.00 21.29
CA ASP A 253 -2.12 -2.01 21.70
C ASP A 253 -2.78 -3.37 22.02
N GLY A 254 -4.04 -3.36 22.46
CA GLY A 254 -4.82 -4.60 22.68
C GLY A 254 -5.11 -5.30 21.35
N GLN A 255 -5.50 -4.53 20.34
CA GLN A 255 -5.74 -5.04 18.99
C GLN A 255 -4.45 -5.54 18.33
N LEU A 256 -3.34 -4.80 18.46
CA LEU A 256 -2.02 -5.25 17.96
C LEU A 256 -1.60 -6.58 18.58
N LYS A 257 -1.75 -6.73 19.90
CA LYS A 257 -1.46 -7.98 20.61
C LYS A 257 -2.40 -9.10 20.17
N ALA A 258 -3.69 -8.80 19.94
CA ALA A 258 -4.66 -9.80 19.49
C ALA A 258 -4.34 -10.34 18.08
N ILE A 259 -3.91 -9.46 17.17
CA ILE A 259 -3.41 -9.89 15.84
C ILE A 259 -2.21 -10.81 15.99
N ALA A 260 -1.23 -10.45 16.83
CA ALA A 260 -0.06 -11.27 17.07
C ALA A 260 -0.41 -12.64 17.68
N ASN A 261 -1.27 -12.68 18.69
CA ASN A 261 -1.72 -13.90 19.36
C ASN A 261 -2.52 -14.82 18.41
N ASN A 262 -3.22 -14.23 17.43
CA ASN A 262 -3.91 -14.97 16.38
C ASN A 262 -2.95 -15.51 15.29
N GLY A 263 -1.66 -15.15 15.32
CA GLY A 263 -0.66 -15.48 14.29
C GLY A 263 -0.68 -14.55 13.09
N GLY A 264 -1.46 -13.48 13.12
CA GLY A 264 -1.68 -12.53 12.04
C GLY A 264 -0.55 -11.53 11.80
N VAL A 265 -0.85 -10.47 11.03
CA VAL A 265 0.09 -9.38 10.74
C VAL A 265 -0.64 -8.05 10.57
N VAL A 266 -0.06 -6.99 11.11
CA VAL A 266 -0.46 -5.61 10.85
C VAL A 266 0.49 -4.99 9.84
N GLN A 267 -0.06 -4.38 8.79
CA GLN A 267 0.69 -3.66 7.77
C GLN A 267 0.55 -2.16 8.04
N ILE A 268 1.67 -1.48 8.25
CA ILE A 268 1.66 -0.06 8.60
C ILE A 268 1.38 0.77 7.36
N VAL A 269 0.40 1.67 7.51
CA VAL A 269 -0.08 2.56 6.44
C VAL A 269 0.82 3.78 6.29
N ALA A 270 1.08 4.21 5.04
CA ALA A 270 1.85 5.43 4.76
C ALA A 270 0.93 6.64 4.48
N LEU A 271 -0.15 6.80 5.25
CA LEU A 271 -1.12 7.88 5.09
C LEU A 271 -0.94 8.92 6.20
N GLY A 272 -0.56 10.15 5.80
CA GLY A 272 -0.10 11.19 6.72
C GLY A 272 -1.03 11.46 7.91
N SER A 273 -2.34 11.56 7.68
CA SER A 273 -3.31 11.82 8.77
C SER A 273 -3.48 10.66 9.76
N TYR A 274 -3.03 9.45 9.41
CA TYR A 274 -3.04 8.30 10.33
C TYR A 274 -1.73 8.17 11.10
N LEU A 275 -0.64 8.74 10.54
CA LEU A 275 0.68 8.70 11.15
C LEU A 275 0.92 9.84 12.14
N LYS A 276 0.38 11.03 11.84
CA LYS A 276 0.63 12.23 12.62
C LYS A 276 -0.53 13.19 12.51
N ALA A 277 -0.97 13.75 13.63
CA ALA A 277 -1.92 14.86 13.63
C ALA A 277 -1.28 16.10 13.00
N ASP A 278 -2.04 16.77 12.12
CA ASP A 278 -1.63 18.09 11.64
C ASP A 278 -1.59 19.09 12.81
N SER A 279 -0.61 20.01 12.80
CA SER A 279 -0.65 21.12 13.76
C SER A 279 -1.93 21.95 13.52
N PRO A 280 -2.43 22.67 14.55
CA PRO A 280 -3.58 23.55 14.39
C PRO A 280 -3.42 24.54 13.24
N GLU A 281 -2.21 25.10 13.08
CA GLU A 281 -1.87 26.07 12.04
C GLU A 281 -1.89 25.40 10.64
N ARG A 282 -1.38 24.15 10.54
CA ARG A 282 -1.45 23.39 9.27
C ARG A 282 -2.89 23.06 8.88
N ALA A 283 -3.66 22.57 9.83
CA ALA A 283 -5.06 22.21 9.61
C ALA A 283 -5.87 23.43 9.16
N GLU A 284 -5.63 24.59 9.78
CA GLU A 284 -6.27 25.86 9.42
C GLU A 284 -5.85 26.33 8.02
N ALA A 285 -4.56 26.29 7.69
CA ALA A 285 -4.07 26.66 6.37
C ALA A 285 -4.66 25.77 5.26
N ILE A 286 -4.79 24.47 5.51
CA ILE A 286 -5.43 23.53 4.57
C ILE A 286 -6.93 23.82 4.43
N ARG A 287 -7.62 24.13 5.52
CA ARG A 287 -9.04 24.49 5.50
C ARG A 287 -9.26 25.74 4.65
N THR A 288 -8.51 26.80 4.92
CA THR A 288 -8.56 28.07 4.18
C THR A 288 -8.28 27.87 2.69
N LEU A 289 -7.23 27.09 2.36
CA LEU A 289 -6.91 26.77 0.97
C LEU A 289 -8.08 26.07 0.25
N ARG A 290 -8.72 25.10 0.91
CA ARG A 290 -9.87 24.38 0.33
C ARG A 290 -11.06 25.30 0.07
N GLU A 291 -11.32 26.23 1.00
CA GLU A 291 -12.39 27.22 0.85
C GLU A 291 -12.10 28.18 -0.33
N GLU A 292 -10.88 28.72 -0.42
CA GLU A 292 -10.46 29.62 -1.49
C GLU A 292 -10.58 29.03 -2.90
N ILE A 293 -10.23 27.75 -3.06
CA ILE A 293 -10.32 27.09 -4.38
C ILE A 293 -11.65 26.38 -4.63
N GLY A 294 -12.64 26.58 -3.72
CA GLY A 294 -13.96 25.98 -3.85
C GLY A 294 -13.96 24.46 -3.76
N MET A 295 -12.95 23.87 -3.11
CA MET A 295 -12.96 22.47 -2.72
C MET A 295 -13.71 22.32 -1.40
N ARG A 296 -14.92 21.78 -1.48
CA ARG A 296 -15.72 21.52 -0.26
C ARG A 296 -14.87 20.77 0.75
N SER A 297 -14.95 21.17 2.02
CA SER A 297 -14.48 20.39 3.16
C SER A 297 -15.37 19.15 3.30
N GLY A 298 -15.20 18.20 2.40
CA GLY A 298 -15.76 16.88 2.46
C GLY A 298 -14.65 15.99 2.97
N GLY A 299 -14.73 15.57 4.23
CA GLY A 299 -13.96 14.43 4.69
C GLY A 299 -14.13 13.29 3.68
N ARG A 300 -13.10 12.49 3.47
CA ARG A 300 -13.24 11.18 2.82
C ARG A 300 -14.47 10.53 3.42
N GLY A 301 -15.52 10.28 2.62
CA GLY A 301 -16.68 9.56 3.13
C GLY A 301 -18.02 10.27 3.11
N ARG A 302 -18.28 11.30 2.29
CA ARG A 302 -19.65 11.49 1.83
C ARG A 302 -19.98 10.40 0.80
N GLN A 303 -19.98 9.18 1.26
CA GLN A 303 -20.60 8.05 0.62
C GLN A 303 -22.10 8.26 0.72
N GLY A 304 -22.81 8.41 -0.41
CA GLY A 304 -24.26 8.47 -0.40
C GLY A 304 -24.93 9.60 -1.16
N GLY A 305 -24.24 10.20 -2.10
CA GLY A 305 -24.91 10.95 -3.17
C GLY A 305 -25.47 9.96 -4.25
N PRO A 306 -26.45 10.41 -5.07
CA PRO A 306 -26.79 9.68 -6.29
C PRO A 306 -25.51 9.41 -7.08
N PRO A 307 -25.46 8.37 -7.91
CA PRO A 307 -24.28 8.12 -8.76
C PRO A 307 -23.92 9.44 -9.40
N ALA A 308 -22.67 9.88 -9.15
CA ALA A 308 -22.20 11.10 -9.80
C ALA A 308 -22.41 10.85 -11.30
N GLN A 309 -23.25 11.63 -11.93
CA GLN A 309 -23.32 11.61 -13.39
C GLN A 309 -21.90 11.85 -13.89
N PRO A 310 -21.49 11.17 -14.97
CA PRO A 310 -20.17 11.45 -15.55
C PRO A 310 -20.05 12.97 -15.72
N LEU A 311 -19.02 13.55 -15.11
CA LEU A 311 -18.77 14.99 -15.24
C LEU A 311 -18.65 15.31 -16.73
N THR A 312 -19.24 16.40 -17.15
CA THR A 312 -19.00 16.90 -18.52
C THR A 312 -17.50 17.13 -18.71
N PRO A 313 -16.98 17.11 -19.94
CA PRO A 313 -15.57 17.40 -20.22
C PRO A 313 -15.11 18.72 -19.58
N GLU A 314 -15.96 19.76 -19.58
CA GLU A 314 -15.68 21.06 -18.98
C GLU A 314 -15.58 20.95 -17.44
N ALA A 315 -16.48 20.23 -16.82
CA ALA A 315 -16.47 20.00 -15.36
C ALA A 315 -15.26 19.15 -14.93
N GLN A 316 -14.83 18.20 -15.76
CA GLN A 316 -13.60 17.43 -15.55
C GLN A 316 -12.36 18.33 -15.65
N ALA A 317 -12.27 19.16 -16.67
CA ALA A 317 -11.16 20.11 -16.86
C ALA A 317 -11.06 21.10 -15.68
N GLU A 318 -12.20 21.63 -15.22
CA GLU A 318 -12.24 22.55 -14.07
C GLU A 318 -11.84 21.82 -12.76
N ALA A 319 -12.27 20.58 -12.56
CA ALA A 319 -11.85 19.78 -11.40
C ALA A 319 -10.33 19.49 -11.42
N GLN A 320 -9.77 19.20 -12.59
CA GLN A 320 -8.32 19.01 -12.77
C GLN A 320 -7.55 20.30 -12.48
N LYS A 321 -8.02 21.45 -12.98
CA LYS A 321 -7.43 22.76 -12.72
C LYS A 321 -7.41 23.08 -11.22
N ARG A 322 -8.54 22.89 -10.53
CA ARG A 322 -8.62 23.09 -9.07
C ARG A 322 -7.67 22.14 -8.33
N ARG A 323 -7.60 20.87 -8.74
CA ARG A 323 -6.67 19.90 -8.14
C ARG A 323 -5.21 20.33 -8.34
N ALA A 324 -4.85 20.80 -9.54
CA ALA A 324 -3.50 21.30 -9.81
C ALA A 324 -3.16 22.52 -8.93
N ALA A 325 -4.07 23.48 -8.83
CA ALA A 325 -3.92 24.65 -7.96
C ALA A 325 -3.79 24.26 -6.47
N TYR A 326 -4.58 23.29 -6.01
CA TYR A 326 -4.46 22.73 -4.66
C TYR A 326 -3.08 22.15 -4.42
N MET A 327 -2.61 21.28 -5.31
CA MET A 327 -1.31 20.61 -5.16
C MET A 327 -0.14 21.60 -5.16
N GLU A 328 -0.22 22.66 -5.97
CA GLU A 328 0.83 23.69 -6.00
C GLU A 328 0.86 24.48 -4.68
N ARG A 329 -0.28 24.94 -4.21
CA ARG A 329 -0.37 25.70 -2.96
C ARG A 329 -0.09 24.84 -1.72
N MET A 330 -0.36 23.52 -1.77
CA MET A 330 0.03 22.61 -0.71
C MET A 330 1.55 22.57 -0.50
N LYS A 331 2.38 22.77 -1.53
CA LYS A 331 3.83 22.84 -1.38
C LYS A 331 4.27 23.97 -0.45
N GLU A 332 3.61 25.12 -0.51
CA GLU A 332 3.88 26.26 0.39
C GLU A 332 3.49 25.94 1.84
N ILE A 333 2.33 25.27 2.00
CA ILE A 333 1.86 24.81 3.32
C ILE A 333 2.83 23.76 3.87
N ASP A 334 3.25 22.79 3.05
CA ASP A 334 4.18 21.73 3.45
C ASP A 334 5.56 22.27 3.82
N ALA A 335 6.03 23.32 3.13
CA ALA A 335 7.28 23.99 3.47
C ALA A 335 7.22 24.74 4.80
N LYS A 336 6.06 25.34 5.13
CA LYS A 336 5.85 26.11 6.36
C LYS A 336 5.46 25.21 7.54
N PHE A 337 4.66 24.21 7.29
CA PHE A 337 4.15 23.26 8.28
C PHE A 337 4.38 21.83 7.75
N PRO A 338 5.52 21.19 8.10
CA PRO A 338 5.89 19.89 7.54
C PRO A 338 4.81 18.82 7.75
N PRO A 339 4.44 18.08 6.69
CA PRO A 339 3.53 16.95 6.79
C PRO A 339 4.16 15.77 7.53
N ALA A 340 3.44 14.66 7.63
CA ALA A 340 4.01 13.39 8.08
C ALA A 340 5.15 12.95 7.16
N THR A 341 6.15 12.34 7.75
CA THR A 341 7.41 11.95 7.11
C THR A 341 7.65 10.45 7.22
N LEU A 342 8.65 9.96 6.50
CA LEU A 342 9.15 8.59 6.64
C LEU A 342 9.52 8.25 8.09
N LYS A 343 10.02 9.25 8.88
CA LYS A 343 10.32 9.03 10.30
C LYS A 343 9.05 8.72 11.09
N ASP A 344 7.97 9.47 10.87
CA ASP A 344 6.69 9.22 11.54
C ASP A 344 6.13 7.83 11.18
N PHE A 345 6.28 7.40 9.91
CA PHE A 345 5.93 6.05 9.48
C PHE A 345 6.76 4.97 10.21
N ALA A 346 8.06 5.18 10.32
CA ALA A 346 8.95 4.24 11.00
C ALA A 346 8.71 4.22 12.53
N ASP A 347 8.24 5.32 13.13
CA ASP A 347 7.83 5.35 14.55
C ASP A 347 6.61 4.43 14.80
N HIS A 348 5.65 4.35 13.84
CA HIS A 348 4.57 3.37 13.91
C HIS A 348 5.07 1.94 13.73
N LEU A 349 6.04 1.68 12.83
CA LEU A 349 6.67 0.36 12.67
C LEU A 349 7.35 -0.08 13.99
N ASP A 350 8.14 0.80 14.61
CA ASP A 350 8.81 0.52 15.88
C ASP A 350 7.81 0.21 17.00
N HIS A 351 6.72 1.00 17.08
CA HIS A 351 5.69 0.76 18.09
C HIS A 351 5.00 -0.59 17.87
N ALA A 352 4.59 -0.87 16.63
CA ALA A 352 3.97 -2.15 16.30
C ALA A 352 4.90 -3.35 16.59
N VAL A 353 6.19 -3.23 16.24
CA VAL A 353 7.19 -4.28 16.55
C VAL A 353 7.37 -4.44 18.06
N LYS A 354 7.38 -3.35 18.82
CA LYS A 354 7.48 -3.39 20.30
C LYS A 354 6.27 -4.09 20.93
N VAL A 355 5.08 -3.90 20.40
CA VAL A 355 3.82 -4.40 20.99
C VAL A 355 3.45 -5.79 20.50
N ALA A 356 3.51 -6.02 19.19
CA ALA A 356 3.10 -7.27 18.53
C ALA A 356 4.26 -8.23 18.25
N GLY A 357 5.49 -7.74 18.25
CA GLY A 357 6.68 -8.50 17.87
C GLY A 357 7.00 -8.43 16.38
N ILE A 358 8.27 -8.65 16.05
CA ILE A 358 8.81 -8.50 14.68
C ILE A 358 8.17 -9.41 13.64
N ASP A 359 7.58 -10.51 14.06
CA ASP A 359 6.93 -11.49 13.17
C ASP A 359 5.51 -11.09 12.73
N HIS A 360 4.99 -9.98 13.26
CA HIS A 360 3.60 -9.57 13.10
C HIS A 360 3.44 -8.16 12.50
N VAL A 361 4.49 -7.62 11.87
CA VAL A 361 4.48 -6.25 11.33
C VAL A 361 4.98 -6.26 9.88
N GLY A 362 4.35 -5.41 9.04
CA GLY A 362 4.74 -5.23 7.65
C GLY A 362 4.32 -3.87 7.10
N ILE A 363 4.22 -3.75 5.78
CA ILE A 363 3.98 -2.50 5.04
C ILE A 363 2.76 -2.65 4.13
N GLY A 364 1.82 -1.69 4.26
CA GLY A 364 0.67 -1.56 3.38
C GLY A 364 0.34 -0.09 3.19
N THR A 365 0.90 0.52 2.13
CA THR A 365 1.07 1.97 2.04
C THR A 365 -0.21 2.77 1.88
N ASP A 366 -1.27 2.18 1.34
CA ASP A 366 -2.46 2.88 0.84
C ASP A 366 -2.11 3.87 -0.30
N PHE A 367 -1.04 3.59 -1.05
CA PHE A 367 -0.70 4.36 -2.24
C PHE A 367 -1.87 4.37 -3.21
N ASP A 368 -2.05 5.50 -3.88
CA ASP A 368 -3.18 5.77 -4.77
C ASP A 368 -4.55 5.84 -4.09
N GLY A 369 -4.74 5.30 -2.89
CA GLY A 369 -5.92 5.44 -2.03
C GLY A 369 -5.85 6.66 -1.11
N GLY A 370 -4.64 7.14 -0.86
CA GLY A 370 -4.38 8.34 -0.07
C GLY A 370 -3.03 8.36 0.59
N GLY A 371 -2.35 7.26 0.58
CA GLY A 371 -0.99 7.12 1.07
C GLY A 371 0.00 7.98 0.29
N GLY A 372 1.17 8.12 0.87
CA GLY A 372 2.28 8.94 0.37
C GLY A 372 2.61 10.08 1.33
N ILE A 373 3.84 10.04 1.82
CA ILE A 373 4.38 10.94 2.85
C ILE A 373 5.74 11.46 2.41
N LEU A 374 6.26 12.48 3.07
CA LEU A 374 7.58 12.99 2.74
C LEU A 374 8.67 11.95 2.99
N GLY A 375 9.43 11.61 1.96
CA GLY A 375 10.48 10.58 1.96
C GLY A 375 10.00 9.16 1.67
N PHE A 376 8.67 8.95 1.52
CA PHE A 376 8.04 7.74 0.98
C PHE A 376 6.74 8.11 0.29
N ASN A 377 6.85 8.85 -0.81
CA ASN A 377 5.71 9.42 -1.53
C ASN A 377 5.15 8.50 -2.61
N ASP A 378 5.99 7.64 -3.18
CA ASP A 378 5.58 6.65 -4.19
C ASP A 378 6.53 5.43 -4.20
N ALA A 379 6.24 4.45 -5.05
CA ALA A 379 6.98 3.19 -5.11
C ALA A 379 8.48 3.36 -5.46
N SER A 380 8.89 4.46 -6.11
CA SER A 380 10.30 4.71 -6.44
C SER A 380 11.14 5.08 -5.20
N GLU A 381 10.50 5.49 -4.11
CA GLU A 381 11.14 5.85 -2.86
C GLU A 381 11.21 4.70 -1.83
N ALA A 382 10.79 3.48 -2.19
CA ALA A 382 10.86 2.31 -1.33
C ALA A 382 12.25 2.03 -0.70
N PRO A 383 13.40 2.30 -1.37
CA PRO A 383 14.72 2.16 -0.75
C PRO A 383 14.92 3.01 0.51
N ASN A 384 14.24 4.17 0.61
CA ASN A 384 14.34 5.05 1.76
C ASN A 384 13.81 4.38 3.04
N VAL A 385 12.76 3.55 2.91
CA VAL A 385 12.23 2.76 4.04
C VAL A 385 13.28 1.77 4.54
N THR A 386 13.94 1.07 3.63
CA THR A 386 15.01 0.13 4.00
C THR A 386 16.18 0.87 4.67
N GLU A 387 16.54 2.05 4.16
CA GLU A 387 17.59 2.88 4.76
C GLU A 387 17.22 3.31 6.17
N GLU A 388 15.99 3.79 6.39
CA GLU A 388 15.52 4.20 7.72
C GLU A 388 15.50 3.00 8.69
N LEU A 389 15.07 1.82 8.27
CA LEU A 389 15.12 0.61 9.08
C LEU A 389 16.57 0.22 9.45
N VAL A 390 17.53 0.35 8.51
CA VAL A 390 18.95 0.14 8.82
C VAL A 390 19.48 1.17 9.81
N ARG A 391 19.10 2.45 9.70
CA ARG A 391 19.46 3.51 10.66
C ARG A 391 18.91 3.22 12.06
N ARG A 392 17.73 2.62 12.16
CA ARG A 392 17.10 2.18 13.42
C ARG A 392 17.66 0.87 13.97
N GLY A 393 18.65 0.26 13.30
CA GLY A 393 19.35 -0.94 13.77
C GLY A 393 18.65 -2.26 13.44
N TYR A 394 17.65 -2.28 12.56
CA TYR A 394 17.04 -3.53 12.12
C TYR A 394 18.04 -4.38 11.34
N SER A 395 18.07 -5.67 11.63
CA SER A 395 18.89 -6.64 10.90
C SER A 395 18.29 -6.92 9.51
N GLU A 396 19.11 -7.38 8.56
CA GLU A 396 18.65 -7.83 7.23
C GLU A 396 17.48 -8.83 7.35
N LYS A 397 17.56 -9.78 8.29
CA LYS A 397 16.49 -10.74 8.57
C LYS A 397 15.18 -10.07 9.00
N ASN A 398 15.24 -9.05 9.86
CA ASN A 398 14.06 -8.34 10.32
C ASN A 398 13.46 -7.44 9.24
N ILE A 399 14.30 -6.82 8.41
CA ILE A 399 13.88 -6.04 7.25
C ILE A 399 13.17 -6.94 6.23
N ALA A 400 13.68 -8.14 5.98
CA ALA A 400 13.04 -9.11 5.11
C ALA A 400 11.66 -9.55 5.63
N LYS A 401 11.50 -9.69 6.96
CA LYS A 401 10.19 -9.98 7.58
C LYS A 401 9.20 -8.84 7.35
N ILE A 402 9.60 -7.59 7.62
CA ILE A 402 8.75 -6.40 7.48
C ILE A 402 8.31 -6.21 6.03
N TRP A 403 9.21 -6.35 5.06
CA TRP A 403 8.91 -6.09 3.65
C TRP A 403 7.98 -7.13 2.99
N GLY A 404 7.97 -8.36 3.44
CA GLY A 404 7.08 -9.35 2.79
C GLY A 404 7.04 -10.70 3.49
N GLY A 405 8.10 -11.06 4.23
CA GLY A 405 8.21 -12.37 4.87
C GLY A 405 7.05 -12.69 5.81
N ASN A 406 6.62 -11.72 6.62
CA ASN A 406 5.50 -11.89 7.56
C ASN A 406 4.16 -12.06 6.83
N LEU A 407 3.92 -11.30 5.76
CA LEU A 407 2.72 -11.44 4.94
C LEU A 407 2.64 -12.83 4.32
N LEU A 408 3.74 -13.31 3.68
CA LEU A 408 3.74 -14.61 3.03
C LEU A 408 3.58 -15.75 4.03
N ARG A 409 4.16 -15.62 5.25
CA ARG A 409 3.92 -16.57 6.34
C ARG A 409 2.43 -16.63 6.68
N VAL A 410 1.81 -15.50 6.98
CA VAL A 410 0.38 -15.42 7.32
C VAL A 410 -0.47 -16.01 6.20
N TRP A 411 -0.20 -15.69 4.97
CA TRP A 411 -0.95 -16.21 3.83
C TRP A 411 -0.82 -17.74 3.71
N ARG A 412 0.39 -18.32 3.91
CA ARG A 412 0.57 -19.78 3.98
C ARG A 412 -0.22 -20.41 5.15
N ASP A 413 -0.17 -19.77 6.31
CA ASP A 413 -0.89 -20.26 7.51
C ASP A 413 -2.40 -20.26 7.28
N VAL A 414 -2.95 -19.24 6.62
CA VAL A 414 -4.37 -19.15 6.25
C VAL A 414 -4.76 -20.26 5.26
N GLN A 415 -3.94 -20.52 4.24
CA GLN A 415 -4.18 -21.62 3.29
C GLN A 415 -4.12 -22.99 3.98
N GLN A 416 -3.18 -23.19 4.91
CA GLN A 416 -3.08 -24.43 5.68
C GLN A 416 -4.28 -24.62 6.62
N ALA A 417 -4.80 -23.55 7.22
CA ALA A 417 -6.01 -23.61 8.06
C ALA A 417 -7.21 -24.10 7.24
N ALA A 418 -7.44 -23.54 6.04
CA ALA A 418 -8.49 -23.98 5.12
C ALA A 418 -8.35 -25.48 4.73
N GLY A 419 -7.13 -25.94 4.45
CA GLY A 419 -6.87 -27.34 4.14
C GLY A 419 -7.21 -28.30 5.29
N ARG A 420 -7.00 -27.88 6.55
CA ARG A 420 -7.41 -28.64 7.74
C ARG A 420 -8.93 -28.70 7.90
N GLU A 421 -9.63 -27.56 7.72
CA GLU A 421 -11.10 -27.53 7.79
C GLU A 421 -11.76 -28.41 6.73
N GLN A 422 -11.28 -28.37 5.49
CA GLN A 422 -11.80 -29.19 4.41
C GLN A 422 -11.60 -30.71 4.65
N LYS A 423 -10.50 -31.10 5.29
CA LYS A 423 -10.26 -32.51 5.68
C LYS A 423 -11.14 -32.95 6.83
N ALA A 424 -11.43 -32.09 7.80
CA ALA A 424 -12.29 -32.39 8.94
C ALA A 424 -13.79 -32.48 8.56
N ALA A 425 -14.18 -31.86 7.43
CA ALA A 425 -15.56 -31.87 6.93
C ALA A 425 -15.89 -33.09 6.02
N ARG A 426 -14.87 -33.89 5.66
CA ARG A 426 -15.00 -35.16 4.90
C ARG A 426 -15.03 -36.38 5.84
#